data_ef527e7e46b723730bf8a34e8af0d3a0
#
_entry.id   ef527e7e46b723730bf8a34e8af0d3a0
#
_cell.length_a   1.000
_cell.length_b   1.000
_cell.length_c   1.000
_cell.angle_alpha   90.00
_cell.angle_beta   90.00
_cell.angle_gamma   90.00
#
_symmetry.space_group_name_H-M   'P 1'
#
loop_
_entity.id
_entity.type
_entity.pdbx_description
1 polymer ?
#
loop_
_entity_poly.entity_id
_entity_poly.type
_entity_poly.pdbx_seq_one_letter_code
_entity_poly.pdbx_strand_id
1 'polypeptide(L)'
;ARHFIFLEYFIIEQGKMFDPIVDILEQKAKEGVLVRLIYDDVGCIQTLPPKFYLMLQAKGIHCACFNPFRPFLSVIMNNRDHRKITVIDGQIAYTGGFNLADEYINEKMKFGYWKDAGIRLTGDCVWNFTSMFLEMWDYITKSEDDYAFYRNASIPQLGNATRNQWIATEGNTEVEGKNPAATKRMAQRRVEEPHLT
;
A
#
# COMPACT_ATOMS: atom_id res chain seq x y z
N ALA A 1 5.91 -9.30 -10.39
CA ALA A 1 6.08 -7.93 -10.89
C ALA A 1 7.08 -7.88 -12.02
N ARG A 2 6.80 -7.04 -13.00
CA ARG A 2 7.68 -6.82 -14.16
C ARG A 2 8.05 -5.34 -14.33
N HIS A 3 7.18 -4.44 -13.84
CA HIS A 3 7.31 -3.00 -14.07
C HIS A 3 7.47 -2.24 -12.76
N PHE A 4 6.52 -2.39 -11.84
CA PHE A 4 6.57 -1.68 -10.56
C PHE A 4 5.86 -2.41 -9.43
N ILE A 5 6.30 -2.11 -8.19
CA ILE A 5 5.66 -2.52 -6.94
C ILE A 5 5.57 -1.28 -6.05
N PHE A 6 4.35 -0.94 -5.60
CA PHE A 6 4.10 0.15 -4.69
C PHE A 6 3.51 -0.36 -3.38
N LEU A 7 4.06 0.10 -2.25
CA LEU A 7 3.59 -0.23 -0.91
C LEU A 7 3.36 1.05 -0.11
N GLU A 8 2.23 1.14 0.58
CA GLU A 8 1.87 2.24 1.46
C GLU A 8 1.24 1.67 2.73
N TYR A 9 1.91 1.85 3.88
CA TYR A 9 1.51 1.24 5.14
C TYR A 9 1.69 2.20 6.31
N PHE A 10 0.74 2.15 7.26
CA PHE A 10 0.81 2.97 8.47
C PHE A 10 1.86 2.47 9.45
N ILE A 11 1.89 1.15 9.73
CA ILE A 11 2.88 0.53 10.61
C ILE A 11 3.70 -0.48 9.82
N ILE A 12 5.02 -0.40 10.01
CA ILE A 12 5.97 -1.41 9.56
C ILE A 12 6.84 -1.76 10.76
N GLU A 13 7.09 -3.05 10.99
CA GLU A 13 8.01 -3.56 12.00
C GLU A 13 8.90 -4.64 11.38
N GLN A 14 10.21 -4.56 11.61
CA GLN A 14 11.13 -5.62 11.21
C GLN A 14 10.80 -6.92 11.95
N GLY A 15 10.78 -8.04 11.23
CA GLY A 15 10.40 -9.32 11.79
C GLY A 15 10.02 -10.35 10.74
N LYS A 16 9.35 -11.43 11.18
CA LYS A 16 9.00 -12.58 10.33
C LYS A 16 8.08 -12.23 9.18
N MET A 17 7.21 -11.19 9.35
CA MET A 17 6.32 -10.75 8.29
C MET A 17 7.02 -9.84 7.29
N PHE A 18 7.73 -8.81 7.77
CA PHE A 18 8.22 -7.75 6.88
C PHE A 18 9.58 -8.07 6.24
N ASP A 19 10.51 -8.71 6.96
CA ASP A 19 11.86 -8.93 6.45
C ASP A 19 11.88 -9.80 5.16
N PRO A 20 11.09 -10.89 5.05
CA PRO A 20 10.99 -11.64 3.79
C PRO A 20 10.40 -10.82 2.63
N ILE A 21 9.51 -9.86 2.94
CA ILE A 21 8.97 -8.93 1.93
C ILE A 21 10.11 -8.03 1.43
N VAL A 22 10.93 -7.48 2.32
CA VAL A 22 12.09 -6.65 1.95
C VAL A 22 13.06 -7.41 1.05
N ASP A 23 13.34 -8.68 1.36
CA ASP A 23 14.23 -9.51 0.54
C ASP A 23 13.70 -9.69 -0.89
N ILE A 24 12.38 -9.92 -1.03
CA ILE A 24 11.71 -9.99 -2.34
C ILE A 24 11.77 -8.65 -3.05
N LEU A 25 11.51 -7.54 -2.36
CA LEU A 25 11.54 -6.20 -2.94
C LEU A 25 12.94 -5.82 -3.41
N GLU A 26 13.98 -6.14 -2.62
CA GLU A 26 15.38 -5.93 -3.00
C GLU A 26 15.75 -6.74 -4.24
N GLN A 27 15.34 -8.02 -4.30
CA GLN A 27 15.56 -8.86 -5.48
C GLN A 27 14.87 -8.23 -6.70
N LYS A 28 13.61 -7.79 -6.58
CA LYS A 28 12.87 -7.16 -7.69
C LYS A 28 13.50 -5.85 -8.13
N ALA A 29 14.00 -5.04 -7.21
CA ALA A 29 14.74 -3.82 -7.55
C ALA A 29 16.02 -4.15 -8.34
N LYS A 30 16.77 -5.18 -7.97
CA LYS A 30 17.95 -5.67 -8.72
C LYS A 30 17.59 -6.19 -10.12
N GLU A 31 16.37 -6.70 -10.31
CA GLU A 31 15.83 -7.12 -11.61
C GLU A 31 15.34 -5.94 -12.48
N GLY A 32 15.45 -4.69 -11.98
CA GLY A 32 15.03 -3.49 -12.70
C GLY A 32 13.56 -3.12 -12.51
N VAL A 33 12.84 -3.75 -11.58
CA VAL A 33 11.48 -3.37 -11.21
C VAL A 33 11.53 -2.11 -10.35
N LEU A 34 10.70 -1.11 -10.66
CA LEU A 34 10.57 0.08 -9.83
C LEU A 34 9.85 -0.26 -8.53
N VAL A 35 10.55 -0.22 -7.42
CA VAL A 35 9.97 -0.48 -6.09
C VAL A 35 9.89 0.82 -5.31
N ARG A 36 8.67 1.19 -4.85
CA ARG A 36 8.43 2.36 -4.00
C ARG A 36 7.69 1.94 -2.73
N LEU A 37 8.11 2.49 -1.60
CA LEU A 37 7.49 2.25 -0.31
C LEU A 37 7.26 3.57 0.44
N ILE A 38 6.03 3.76 0.94
CA ILE A 38 5.65 4.85 1.83
C ILE A 38 5.30 4.25 3.19
N TYR A 39 5.79 4.87 4.27
CA TYR A 39 5.35 4.57 5.63
C TYR A 39 5.05 5.85 6.42
N ASP A 40 4.15 5.77 7.39
CA ASP A 40 3.86 6.88 8.30
C ASP A 40 4.90 6.94 9.42
N ASP A 41 5.49 8.12 9.67
CA ASP A 41 6.56 8.26 10.66
C ASP A 41 6.08 7.98 12.09
N VAL A 42 4.93 8.52 12.47
CA VAL A 42 4.38 8.30 13.83
C VAL A 42 3.89 6.87 14.00
N GLY A 43 3.31 6.26 12.96
CA GLY A 43 2.95 4.86 12.97
C GLY A 43 4.15 3.93 13.20
N CYS A 44 5.32 4.34 12.74
CA CYS A 44 6.54 3.54 12.80
C CYS A 44 7.58 4.01 13.85
N ILE A 45 7.31 5.08 14.60
CA ILE A 45 8.30 5.69 15.51
C ILE A 45 8.81 4.72 16.60
N GLN A 46 8.01 3.73 16.98
CA GLN A 46 8.37 2.72 17.99
C GLN A 46 8.84 1.39 17.37
N THR A 47 8.67 1.20 16.06
CA THR A 47 8.88 -0.08 15.39
C THR A 47 10.06 -0.06 14.42
N LEU A 48 10.46 1.11 13.95
CA LEU A 48 11.57 1.27 13.02
C LEU A 48 12.68 2.15 13.61
N PRO A 49 13.95 1.88 13.27
CA PRO A 49 15.05 2.75 13.64
C PRO A 49 14.96 4.11 12.92
N PRO A 50 15.53 5.17 13.50
CA PRO A 50 15.58 6.47 12.83
C PRO A 50 16.20 6.36 11.43
N LYS A 51 15.60 7.08 10.47
CA LYS A 51 16.06 7.10 9.07
C LYS A 51 16.05 5.72 8.38
N PHE A 52 15.14 4.86 8.77
CA PHE A 52 14.95 3.52 8.17
C PHE A 52 14.86 3.56 6.63
N TYR A 53 14.28 4.62 6.06
CA TYR A 53 14.19 4.81 4.62
C TYR A 53 15.57 4.76 3.92
N LEU A 54 16.66 5.21 4.57
CA LEU A 54 18.00 5.12 3.98
C LEU A 54 18.47 3.68 3.83
N MET A 55 18.10 2.80 4.76
CA MET A 55 18.42 1.38 4.69
C MET A 55 17.71 0.72 3.51
N LEU A 56 16.45 1.05 3.27
CA LEU A 56 15.71 0.55 2.11
C LEU A 56 16.25 1.13 0.79
N GLN A 57 16.62 2.41 0.78
CA GLN A 57 17.23 3.03 -0.39
C GLN A 57 18.57 2.38 -0.77
N ALA A 58 19.39 1.98 0.21
CA ALA A 58 20.63 1.25 -0.03
C ALA A 58 20.40 -0.14 -0.67
N LYS A 59 19.19 -0.69 -0.55
CA LYS A 59 18.74 -1.93 -1.21
C LYS A 59 18.10 -1.69 -2.59
N GLY A 60 18.10 -0.45 -3.09
CA GLY A 60 17.47 -0.09 -4.37
C GLY A 60 15.95 0.12 -4.29
N ILE A 61 15.39 0.16 -3.08
CA ILE A 61 13.97 0.41 -2.84
C ILE A 61 13.78 1.91 -2.60
N HIS A 62 13.05 2.61 -3.47
CA HIS A 62 12.71 4.02 -3.25
C HIS A 62 11.77 4.11 -2.05
N CYS A 63 12.20 4.76 -0.98
CA CYS A 63 11.42 4.83 0.24
C CYS A 63 11.21 6.28 0.68
N ALA A 64 9.97 6.62 1.02
CA ALA A 64 9.57 7.92 1.53
C ALA A 64 8.82 7.77 2.85
N CYS A 65 9.06 8.72 3.77
CA CYS A 65 8.42 8.79 5.07
C CYS A 65 7.34 9.87 5.06
N PHE A 66 6.09 9.49 5.32
CA PHE A 66 4.99 10.44 5.41
C PHE A 66 5.03 11.20 6.72
N ASN A 67 4.93 12.53 6.63
CA ASN A 67 4.80 13.50 7.72
C ASN A 67 5.74 13.22 8.89
N PRO A 68 7.08 13.39 8.69
CA PRO A 68 8.09 13.15 9.72
C PRO A 68 7.81 13.91 11.00
N PHE A 69 7.96 13.24 12.14
CA PHE A 69 7.75 13.83 13.46
C PHE A 69 8.70 15.01 13.70
N ARG A 70 8.14 16.19 13.92
CA ARG A 70 8.89 17.38 14.30
C ARG A 70 8.38 17.87 15.65
N PRO A 71 9.17 17.78 16.73
CA PRO A 71 8.78 18.33 18.02
C PRO A 71 8.48 19.82 17.88
N PHE A 72 7.40 20.30 18.51
CA PHE A 72 6.92 21.69 18.53
C PHE A 72 6.02 22.19 17.39
N LEU A 73 5.64 21.37 16.40
CA LEU A 73 4.68 21.74 15.35
C LEU A 73 3.40 20.90 15.48
N SER A 74 2.53 21.23 16.43
CA SER A 74 1.44 20.34 16.86
C SER A 74 0.27 20.17 15.89
N VAL A 75 -0.05 21.15 15.03
CA VAL A 75 -1.29 21.10 14.21
C VAL A 75 -1.15 20.17 13.00
N ILE A 76 0.02 20.12 12.36
CA ILE A 76 0.28 19.26 11.18
C ILE A 76 0.48 17.79 11.60
N MET A 77 0.80 17.53 12.86
CA MET A 77 1.13 16.19 13.36
C MET A 77 -0.05 15.23 13.42
N ASN A 78 -1.28 15.74 13.43
CA ASN A 78 -2.48 14.91 13.48
C ASN A 78 -2.86 14.30 12.12
N ASN A 79 -2.30 14.80 11.02
CA ASN A 79 -2.52 14.21 9.71
C ASN A 79 -1.67 12.95 9.59
N ARG A 80 -2.31 11.79 9.64
CA ARG A 80 -1.65 10.49 9.52
C ARG A 80 -2.16 9.72 8.31
N ASP A 81 -1.26 8.99 7.68
CA ASP A 81 -1.61 8.10 6.59
C ASP A 81 -1.90 6.70 7.13
N HIS A 82 -3.18 6.38 7.27
CA HIS A 82 -3.62 5.09 7.81
C HIS A 82 -3.95 4.05 6.74
N ARG A 83 -3.58 4.29 5.48
CA ARG A 83 -3.81 3.36 4.37
C ARG A 83 -2.88 2.16 4.45
N LYS A 84 -3.34 1.03 3.92
CA LYS A 84 -2.59 -0.20 3.72
C LYS A 84 -2.84 -0.62 2.28
N ILE A 85 -1.88 -0.32 1.42
CA ILE A 85 -1.99 -0.54 -0.03
C ILE A 85 -0.74 -1.25 -0.51
N THR A 86 -0.92 -2.29 -1.31
CA THR A 86 0.12 -2.85 -2.16
C THR A 86 -0.40 -2.92 -3.58
N VAL A 87 0.33 -2.35 -4.54
CA VAL A 87 0.02 -2.42 -5.96
C VAL A 87 1.16 -3.10 -6.70
N ILE A 88 0.82 -4.03 -7.58
CA ILE A 88 1.78 -4.77 -8.42
C ILE A 88 1.42 -4.55 -9.88
N ASP A 89 2.31 -3.90 -10.63
CA ASP A 89 2.19 -3.62 -12.06
C ASP A 89 0.86 -2.94 -12.47
N GLY A 90 0.14 -2.30 -11.51
CA GLY A 90 -1.20 -1.76 -11.74
C GLY A 90 -2.26 -2.81 -12.14
N GLN A 91 -1.96 -4.09 -11.99
CA GLN A 91 -2.82 -5.22 -12.35
C GLN A 91 -3.46 -5.87 -11.13
N ILE A 92 -2.75 -5.83 -10.00
CA ILE A 92 -3.19 -6.40 -8.74
C ILE A 92 -3.01 -5.34 -7.65
N ALA A 93 -4.04 -5.17 -6.81
CA ALA A 93 -3.93 -4.41 -5.58
C ALA A 93 -4.36 -5.24 -4.38
N TYR A 94 -3.71 -5.00 -3.25
CA TYR A 94 -4.11 -5.53 -1.95
C TYR A 94 -4.39 -4.36 -1.01
N THR A 95 -5.46 -4.49 -0.23
CA THR A 95 -5.78 -3.56 0.86
C THR A 95 -6.49 -4.29 1.98
N GLY A 96 -6.47 -3.72 3.18
CA GLY A 96 -7.10 -4.34 4.36
C GLY A 96 -6.86 -3.56 5.63
N GLY A 97 -7.15 -4.18 6.77
CA GLY A 97 -6.91 -3.61 8.09
C GLY A 97 -5.49 -3.84 8.61
N PHE A 98 -4.80 -4.88 8.15
CA PHE A 98 -3.50 -5.30 8.64
C PHE A 98 -2.34 -4.42 8.16
N ASN A 99 -1.36 -4.22 9.03
CA ASN A 99 -0.08 -3.59 8.72
C ASN A 99 1.01 -4.66 8.50
N LEU A 100 2.24 -4.25 8.24
CA LEU A 100 3.38 -5.15 8.02
C LEU A 100 4.18 -5.33 9.32
N ALA A 101 3.60 -6.09 10.27
CA ALA A 101 4.21 -6.38 11.55
C ALA A 101 3.78 -7.77 12.05
N ASP A 102 4.60 -8.38 12.89
CA ASP A 102 4.44 -9.77 13.36
C ASP A 102 3.15 -10.01 14.18
N GLU A 103 2.60 -8.97 14.79
CA GLU A 103 1.34 -9.04 15.51
C GLU A 103 0.16 -9.37 14.57
N TYR A 104 0.17 -8.92 13.33
CA TYR A 104 -0.92 -9.16 12.36
C TYR A 104 -0.93 -10.59 11.80
N ILE A 105 0.17 -11.32 11.95
CA ILE A 105 0.29 -12.74 11.59
C ILE A 105 0.32 -13.66 12.83
N ASN A 106 0.03 -13.12 14.01
CA ASN A 106 0.03 -13.83 15.30
C ASN A 106 1.37 -14.46 15.71
N GLU A 107 2.49 -13.96 15.18
CA GLU A 107 3.84 -14.33 15.62
C GLU A 107 4.26 -13.56 16.87
N LYS A 108 3.59 -12.44 17.15
CA LYS A 108 3.77 -11.61 18.34
C LYS A 108 2.42 -11.32 18.96
N MET A 109 2.19 -11.79 20.19
CA MET A 109 0.95 -11.55 20.89
C MET A 109 1.00 -10.22 21.65
N LYS A 110 0.51 -9.14 21.02
CA LYS A 110 0.51 -7.79 21.58
C LYS A 110 -0.81 -7.44 22.27
N PHE A 111 -1.94 -7.79 21.64
CA PHE A 111 -3.29 -7.49 22.11
C PHE A 111 -4.20 -8.74 22.14
N GLY A 112 -3.63 -9.94 22.19
CA GLY A 112 -4.33 -11.21 22.01
C GLY A 112 -4.24 -11.71 20.57
N TYR A 113 -5.09 -12.70 20.23
CA TYR A 113 -5.14 -13.24 18.87
C TYR A 113 -5.69 -12.20 17.88
N TRP A 114 -4.91 -11.87 16.86
CA TRP A 114 -5.29 -10.91 15.84
C TRP A 114 -6.08 -11.59 14.73
N LYS A 115 -7.26 -11.07 14.44
CA LYS A 115 -8.05 -11.47 13.26
C LYS A 115 -8.33 -10.22 12.42
N ASP A 116 -7.89 -10.23 11.19
CA ASP A 116 -8.07 -9.14 10.24
C ASP A 116 -8.53 -9.67 8.89
N ALA A 117 -8.93 -8.76 8.01
CA ALA A 117 -9.36 -9.07 6.65
C ALA A 117 -8.56 -8.27 5.63
N GLY A 118 -8.23 -8.93 4.53
CA GLY A 118 -7.62 -8.31 3.37
C GLY A 118 -8.41 -8.61 2.10
N ILE A 119 -8.28 -7.75 1.12
CA ILE A 119 -8.90 -7.88 -0.19
C ILE A 119 -7.82 -7.84 -1.26
N ARG A 120 -7.84 -8.81 -2.16
CA ARG A 120 -7.10 -8.77 -3.42
C ARG A 120 -8.01 -8.27 -4.52
N LEU A 121 -7.57 -7.27 -5.27
CA LEU A 121 -8.30 -6.61 -6.34
C LEU A 121 -7.58 -6.80 -7.66
N THR A 122 -8.35 -6.95 -8.74
CA THR A 122 -7.85 -7.02 -10.13
C THR A 122 -8.78 -6.24 -11.05
N GLY A 123 -8.31 -5.87 -12.23
CA GLY A 123 -9.07 -5.12 -13.21
C GLY A 123 -9.02 -3.61 -12.97
N ASP A 124 -9.98 -2.86 -13.53
CA ASP A 124 -9.94 -1.40 -13.61
C ASP A 124 -9.87 -0.68 -12.25
N CYS A 125 -10.39 -1.31 -11.19
CA CYS A 125 -10.34 -0.73 -9.84
C CYS A 125 -8.92 -0.60 -9.28
N VAL A 126 -7.95 -1.36 -9.79
CA VAL A 126 -6.55 -1.27 -9.36
C VAL A 126 -5.95 0.09 -9.71
N TRP A 127 -6.44 0.71 -10.78
CA TRP A 127 -5.99 2.06 -11.14
C TRP A 127 -6.25 3.09 -10.03
N ASN A 128 -7.37 2.98 -9.32
CA ASN A 128 -7.66 3.89 -8.21
C ASN A 128 -6.62 3.78 -7.09
N PHE A 129 -6.16 2.56 -6.78
CA PHE A 129 -5.10 2.35 -5.78
C PHE A 129 -3.74 2.82 -6.30
N THR A 130 -3.47 2.63 -7.59
CA THR A 130 -2.24 3.13 -8.23
C THR A 130 -2.17 4.66 -8.17
N SER A 131 -3.24 5.35 -8.58
CA SER A 131 -3.30 6.81 -8.56
C SER A 131 -3.25 7.37 -7.14
N MET A 132 -3.93 6.74 -6.16
CA MET A 132 -3.86 7.13 -4.75
C MET A 132 -2.43 7.07 -4.21
N PHE A 133 -1.68 6.02 -4.55
CA PHE A 133 -0.28 5.90 -4.16
C PHE A 133 0.58 6.98 -4.83
N LEU A 134 0.42 7.21 -6.15
CA LEU A 134 1.19 8.21 -6.89
C LEU A 134 0.94 9.62 -6.37
N GLU A 135 -0.32 9.98 -6.10
CA GLU A 135 -0.69 11.27 -5.50
C GLU A 135 0.04 11.49 -4.16
N MET A 136 0.09 10.45 -3.31
CA MET A 136 0.80 10.54 -2.03
C MET A 136 2.31 10.59 -2.23
N TRP A 137 2.84 9.81 -3.14
CA TRP A 137 4.26 9.83 -3.47
C TRP A 137 4.70 11.21 -3.95
N ASP A 138 4.00 11.80 -4.91
CA ASP A 138 4.28 13.14 -5.44
C ASP A 138 4.15 14.21 -4.35
N TYR A 139 3.13 14.08 -3.48
CA TYR A 139 2.97 15.00 -2.36
C TYR A 139 4.17 14.98 -1.39
N ILE A 140 4.70 13.80 -1.07
CA ILE A 140 5.81 13.65 -0.11
C ILE A 140 7.14 14.05 -0.74
N THR A 141 7.41 13.57 -1.96
CA THR A 141 8.72 13.72 -2.62
C THR A 141 8.85 15.00 -3.43
N LYS A 142 7.74 15.71 -3.65
CA LYS A 142 7.64 16.88 -4.52
C LYS A 142 8.04 16.56 -5.96
N SER A 143 7.78 15.32 -6.38
CA SER A 143 7.90 14.88 -7.77
C SER A 143 6.61 15.13 -8.54
N GLU A 144 6.68 15.02 -9.86
CA GLU A 144 5.54 15.02 -10.77
C GLU A 144 5.66 13.79 -11.66
N ASP A 145 4.97 12.71 -11.27
CA ASP A 145 5.00 11.46 -12.01
C ASP A 145 4.11 11.53 -13.27
N ASP A 146 4.54 10.90 -14.35
CA ASP A 146 3.67 10.67 -15.51
C ASP A 146 2.71 9.50 -15.24
N TYR A 147 1.51 9.82 -14.82
CA TYR A 147 0.48 8.83 -14.51
C TYR A 147 0.06 8.01 -15.74
N ALA A 148 0.19 8.56 -16.95
CA ALA A 148 -0.09 7.83 -18.18
C ALA A 148 0.88 6.66 -18.39
N PHE A 149 2.14 6.82 -17.99
CA PHE A 149 3.13 5.74 -18.01
C PHE A 149 2.66 4.55 -17.18
N TYR A 150 2.24 4.78 -15.93
CA TYR A 150 1.78 3.72 -15.03
C TYR A 150 0.47 3.11 -15.47
N ARG A 151 -0.43 3.90 -16.04
CA ARG A 151 -1.68 3.40 -16.59
C ARG A 151 -1.46 2.51 -17.80
N ASN A 152 -0.57 2.88 -18.70
CA ASN A 152 -0.22 2.07 -19.87
C ASN A 152 0.52 0.79 -19.50
N ALA A 153 1.41 0.84 -18.50
CA ALA A 153 2.07 -0.34 -17.94
C ALA A 153 1.08 -1.30 -17.25
N SER A 154 -0.03 -0.75 -16.76
CA SER A 154 -1.11 -1.49 -16.08
C SER A 154 -2.07 -2.19 -17.04
N ILE A 155 -2.11 -1.81 -18.33
CA ILE A 155 -2.97 -2.46 -19.31
C ILE A 155 -2.33 -3.83 -19.64
N PRO A 156 -2.86 -4.95 -19.13
CA PRO A 156 -2.48 -6.23 -19.67
C PRO A 156 -2.91 -6.21 -21.14
N GLN A 157 -2.19 -6.90 -21.99
CA GLN A 157 -2.76 -7.34 -23.26
C GLN A 157 -3.85 -8.37 -22.93
N LEU A 158 -4.94 -7.92 -22.37
CA LEU A 158 -6.07 -8.71 -21.94
C LEU A 158 -6.94 -9.01 -23.15
N GLY A 159 -6.67 -10.18 -23.75
CA GLY A 159 -7.75 -10.93 -24.36
C GLY A 159 -8.78 -11.23 -23.25
N ASN A 160 -9.96 -10.61 -23.37
CA ASN A 160 -11.23 -11.02 -22.74
C ASN A 160 -11.22 -11.47 -21.28
N ALA A 161 -10.58 -10.78 -20.36
CA ALA A 161 -10.62 -11.15 -18.95
C ALA A 161 -11.62 -10.29 -18.17
N THR A 162 -12.48 -11.00 -17.51
CA THR A 162 -13.51 -10.67 -16.53
C THR A 162 -13.24 -9.39 -15.72
N ARG A 163 -14.22 -8.49 -15.77
CA ARG A 163 -14.30 -7.27 -14.97
C ARG A 163 -14.30 -7.62 -13.48
N ASN A 164 -13.41 -6.94 -12.74
CA ASN A 164 -13.42 -6.82 -11.27
C ASN A 164 -13.61 -8.13 -10.51
N GLN A 165 -12.56 -8.93 -10.44
CA GLN A 165 -12.51 -10.07 -9.54
C GLN A 165 -11.89 -9.63 -8.20
N TRP A 166 -12.60 -9.87 -7.09
CA TRP A 166 -12.08 -9.68 -5.75
C TRP A 166 -12.04 -11.01 -5.01
N ILE A 167 -11.03 -11.20 -4.21
CA ILE A 167 -10.88 -12.33 -3.31
C ILE A 167 -10.78 -11.76 -1.90
N ALA A 168 -11.72 -12.09 -1.04
CA ALA A 168 -11.64 -11.77 0.37
C ALA A 168 -10.96 -12.92 1.10
N THR A 169 -9.97 -12.61 1.90
CA THR A 169 -9.29 -13.59 2.76
C THR A 169 -9.68 -13.35 4.20
N GLU A 170 -10.35 -14.28 4.82
CA GLU A 170 -10.58 -14.34 6.26
C GLU A 170 -9.69 -15.43 6.85
N GLY A 171 -8.64 -15.04 7.56
CA GLY A 171 -7.68 -16.00 8.10
C GLY A 171 -7.03 -16.84 6.99
N ASN A 172 -7.04 -18.16 7.10
CA ASN A 172 -6.43 -19.08 6.11
C ASN A 172 -7.42 -19.57 5.02
N THR A 173 -8.59 -18.96 4.89
CA THR A 173 -9.60 -19.36 3.90
C THR A 173 -9.75 -18.28 2.83
N GLU A 174 -9.46 -18.62 1.58
CA GLU A 174 -9.78 -17.79 0.42
C GLU A 174 -11.26 -17.94 0.05
N VAL A 175 -11.99 -16.83 -0.02
CA VAL A 175 -13.37 -16.80 -0.48
C VAL A 175 -13.42 -16.04 -1.80
N GLU A 176 -13.72 -16.75 -2.88
CA GLU A 176 -13.89 -16.16 -4.21
C GLU A 176 -15.31 -15.62 -4.39
N GLY A 177 -15.44 -14.32 -4.73
CA GLY A 177 -16.75 -13.72 -4.93
C GLY A 177 -16.80 -12.72 -6.09
N LYS A 178 -17.93 -12.72 -6.78
CA LYS A 178 -18.27 -11.73 -7.82
C LYS A 178 -19.38 -10.83 -7.27
N ASN A 179 -19.08 -9.56 -6.93
CA ASN A 179 -20.10 -8.63 -6.48
C ASN A 179 -20.02 -7.27 -7.21
N PRO A 180 -20.82 -7.05 -8.26
CA PRO A 180 -20.85 -5.80 -9.00
C PRO A 180 -21.39 -4.59 -8.19
N ALA A 181 -22.10 -4.83 -7.08
CA ALA A 181 -22.69 -3.76 -6.27
C ALA A 181 -21.69 -3.08 -5.32
N ALA A 182 -20.62 -3.77 -4.91
CA ALA A 182 -19.61 -3.22 -4.00
C ALA A 182 -18.79 -2.09 -4.66
N THR A 183 -18.48 -2.24 -5.93
CA THR A 183 -17.72 -1.24 -6.70
C THR A 183 -18.49 0.08 -6.86
N LYS A 184 -19.83 0.01 -7.01
CA LYS A 184 -20.68 1.21 -7.11
C LYS A 184 -20.76 1.99 -5.79
N ARG A 185 -20.76 1.33 -4.63
CA ARG A 185 -20.83 1.99 -3.33
C ARG A 185 -19.54 2.74 -2.95
N MET A 186 -18.38 2.24 -3.35
CA MET A 186 -17.10 2.95 -3.12
C MET A 186 -16.98 4.19 -4.00
N ALA A 187 -17.43 4.13 -5.25
CA ALA A 187 -17.44 5.28 -6.15
C ALA A 187 -18.44 6.37 -5.73
N GLN A 188 -19.61 6.00 -5.19
CA GLN A 188 -20.63 6.95 -4.73
C GLN A 188 -20.27 7.68 -3.44
N ARG A 189 -19.51 7.09 -2.51
CA ARG A 189 -19.07 7.79 -1.29
C ARG A 189 -18.10 8.96 -1.54
N ARG A 190 -17.43 9.01 -2.69
CA ARG A 190 -16.56 10.14 -3.05
C ARG A 190 -17.29 11.38 -3.54
N VAL A 191 -18.57 11.27 -3.89
CA VAL A 191 -19.37 12.38 -4.46
C VAL A 191 -20.16 13.17 -3.40
N GLU A 192 -20.26 12.66 -2.16
CA GLU A 192 -21.12 13.20 -1.12
C GLU A 192 -20.41 13.86 0.08
N GLU A 193 -19.11 14.20 -0.04
CA GLU A 193 -18.49 15.05 0.99
C GLU A 193 -18.86 16.51 0.74
N PRO A 194 -19.61 17.17 1.66
CA PRO A 194 -19.94 18.58 1.52
C PRO A 194 -18.69 19.44 1.74
N HIS A 195 -18.47 20.38 0.84
CA HIS A 195 -17.53 21.48 1.04
C HIS A 195 -17.92 22.23 2.31
N LEU A 196 -17.17 22.07 3.37
CA LEU A 196 -17.22 22.94 4.53
C LEU A 196 -16.51 24.25 4.17
N THR A 197 -17.31 25.27 4.04
CA THR A 197 -16.90 26.68 3.99
C THR A 197 -16.25 27.13 5.30
#